data_5c2e896efb7d6dfb15d24bdac71a228b
#
_entry.id   5c2e896efb7d6dfb15d24bdac71a228b
#
_cell.length_a   1.000
_cell.length_b   1.000
_cell.length_c   1.000
_cell.angle_alpha   90.00
_cell.angle_beta   90.00
_cell.angle_gamma   90.00
#
_symmetry.space_group_name_H-M   'P 1'
#
loop_
_entity.id
_entity.type
_entity.pdbx_description
1 polymer ?
#
loop_
_entity_poly.entity_id
_entity_poly.type
_entity_poly.pdbx_seq_one_letter_code
_entity_poly.pdbx_strand_id
1 'polypeptide(L)'
;MRKSIARRLLFVYLLILTSVCLHAQYTPDVLGDDYLRRTFQMPDDYEGKVVCTLVKKPQLPDVKQAILYIHGYNDYFFQKQLGDSINAHGYNFYAMDLRKYGRSILPNQNPFFCKSLKEYFADIDTAIATIRAEGNDKILLMAHSTGGLI
;
A
#
# COMPACT_ATOMS: atom_id res chain seq x y z
N MET A 1 -47.51 7.50 -12.29
CA MET A 1 -46.32 7.33 -13.12
C MET A 1 -45.08 8.11 -12.62
N ARG A 2 -45.11 9.41 -12.37
CA ARG A 2 -43.96 10.22 -11.93
C ARG A 2 -43.25 9.71 -10.64
N LYS A 3 -44.02 9.29 -9.61
CA LYS A 3 -43.45 8.79 -8.33
C LYS A 3 -42.72 7.44 -8.47
N SER A 4 -43.09 6.59 -9.43
CA SER A 4 -42.44 5.30 -9.71
C SER A 4 -41.09 5.48 -10.39
N ILE A 5 -40.97 6.46 -11.29
CA ILE A 5 -39.73 6.78 -12.02
C ILE A 5 -38.69 7.37 -11.05
N ALA A 6 -39.10 8.30 -10.19
CA ALA A 6 -38.22 8.91 -9.19
C ALA A 6 -37.66 7.87 -8.20
N ARG A 7 -38.51 6.89 -7.80
CA ARG A 7 -38.10 5.80 -6.89
C ARG A 7 -37.11 4.84 -7.55
N ARG A 8 -37.26 4.57 -8.85
CA ARG A 8 -36.34 3.75 -9.64
C ARG A 8 -35.00 4.46 -9.87
N LEU A 9 -35.02 5.76 -10.15
CA LEU A 9 -33.80 6.58 -10.30
C LEU A 9 -33.04 6.69 -8.98
N LEU A 10 -33.72 6.84 -7.84
CA LEU A 10 -33.11 6.86 -6.53
C LEU A 10 -32.44 5.51 -6.19
N PHE A 11 -33.08 4.39 -6.57
CA PHE A 11 -32.53 3.04 -6.34
C PHE A 11 -31.30 2.76 -7.20
N VAL A 12 -31.31 3.22 -8.47
CA VAL A 12 -30.15 3.12 -9.37
C VAL A 12 -29.00 4.00 -8.87
N TYR A 13 -29.30 5.21 -8.39
CA TYR A 13 -28.30 6.11 -7.81
C TYR A 13 -27.66 5.54 -6.54
N LEU A 14 -28.46 4.89 -5.68
CA LEU A 14 -27.99 4.21 -4.48
C LEU A 14 -27.11 3.00 -4.82
N LEU A 15 -27.48 2.22 -5.85
CA LEU A 15 -26.68 1.10 -6.37
C LEU A 15 -25.35 1.55 -6.99
N ILE A 16 -25.32 2.70 -7.66
CA ILE A 16 -24.09 3.26 -8.22
C ILE A 16 -23.15 3.76 -7.10
N LEU A 17 -23.70 4.37 -6.04
CA LEU A 17 -22.93 4.80 -4.88
C LEU A 17 -22.30 3.62 -4.10
N THR A 18 -22.92 2.46 -4.08
CA THR A 18 -22.34 1.26 -3.44
C THR A 18 -21.28 0.57 -4.31
N SER A 19 -21.27 0.81 -5.62
CA SER A 19 -20.30 0.23 -6.55
C SER A 19 -18.93 0.91 -6.53
N VAL A 20 -18.80 2.10 -5.95
CA VAL A 20 -17.57 2.94 -6.03
C VAL A 20 -16.57 2.61 -4.91
N CYS A 21 -16.90 1.73 -3.96
CA CYS A 21 -16.03 1.42 -2.82
C CYS A 21 -15.44 0.01 -2.85
N LEU A 22 -15.06 -0.52 -4.03
CA LEU A 22 -14.11 -1.64 -4.09
C LEU A 22 -12.67 -1.10 -3.96
N HIS A 23 -12.40 -0.44 -2.85
CA HIS A 23 -11.02 -0.21 -2.45
C HIS A 23 -10.44 -1.58 -2.10
N ALA A 24 -9.32 -1.94 -2.70
CA ALA A 24 -8.60 -3.15 -2.34
C ALA A 24 -8.43 -3.18 -0.82
N GLN A 25 -9.10 -4.13 -0.19
CA GLN A 25 -9.14 -4.25 1.26
C GLN A 25 -7.83 -4.85 1.75
N TYR A 26 -7.41 -4.50 2.96
CA TYR A 26 -6.29 -5.20 3.59
C TYR A 26 -6.64 -6.66 3.85
N THR A 27 -5.68 -7.53 3.61
CA THR A 27 -5.75 -8.97 3.90
C THR A 27 -4.63 -9.37 4.84
N PRO A 28 -4.76 -10.47 5.60
CA PRO A 28 -3.65 -10.98 6.40
C PRO A 28 -2.39 -11.18 5.55
N ASP A 29 -1.25 -10.82 6.11
CA ASP A 29 0.03 -11.02 5.47
C ASP A 29 0.65 -12.38 5.86
N VAL A 30 1.58 -12.87 5.04
CA VAL A 30 2.31 -14.13 5.31
C VAL A 30 3.20 -14.04 6.55
N LEU A 31 3.50 -12.84 7.03
CA LEU A 31 4.25 -12.64 8.27
C LEU A 31 3.46 -13.05 9.51
N GLY A 32 2.12 -13.17 9.43
CA GLY A 32 1.28 -13.44 10.58
C GLY A 32 1.29 -12.31 11.61
N ASP A 33 0.90 -12.60 12.87
CA ASP A 33 1.00 -11.69 14.01
C ASP A 33 0.45 -10.29 13.75
N ASP A 34 -0.77 -10.21 13.22
CA ASP A 34 -1.49 -8.98 12.88
C ASP A 34 -0.91 -8.17 11.71
N TYR A 35 0.10 -8.67 11.02
CA TYR A 35 0.54 -8.01 9.80
C TYR A 35 -0.52 -8.13 8.70
N LEU A 36 -0.82 -6.99 8.09
CA LEU A 36 -1.80 -6.84 7.02
C LEU A 36 -1.09 -6.34 5.77
N ARG A 37 -1.59 -6.76 4.60
CA ARG A 37 -1.09 -6.26 3.31
C ARG A 37 -2.22 -5.77 2.42
N ARG A 38 -1.89 -4.80 1.57
CA ARG A 38 -2.74 -4.31 0.51
C ARG A 38 -1.92 -4.12 -0.77
N THR A 39 -2.35 -4.77 -1.85
CA THR A 39 -1.69 -4.65 -3.16
C THR A 39 -2.46 -3.63 -4.01
N PHE A 40 -1.71 -2.75 -4.67
CA PHE A 40 -2.23 -1.69 -5.53
C PHE A 40 -1.84 -2.00 -6.97
N GLN A 41 -2.80 -1.92 -7.88
CA GLN A 41 -2.52 -1.93 -9.30
C GLN A 41 -1.90 -0.59 -9.69
N MET A 42 -0.75 -0.62 -10.30
CA MET A 42 -0.05 0.56 -10.82
C MET A 42 -0.25 0.67 -12.35
N PRO A 43 0.02 1.83 -12.96
CA PRO A 43 0.08 1.92 -14.42
C PRO A 43 1.06 0.90 -14.99
N ASP A 44 0.69 0.28 -16.09
CA ASP A 44 1.52 -0.69 -16.79
C ASP A 44 2.87 -0.08 -17.18
N ASP A 45 3.92 -0.86 -17.11
CA ASP A 45 5.24 -0.48 -17.60
C ASP A 45 5.61 -1.25 -18.89
N TYR A 46 6.89 -1.22 -19.27
CA TYR A 46 7.40 -1.89 -20.47
C TYR A 46 7.38 -3.45 -20.40
N GLU A 47 7.07 -4.03 -19.25
CA GLU A 47 6.84 -5.47 -19.07
C GLU A 47 5.35 -5.80 -18.85
N GLY A 48 4.47 -4.81 -18.95
CA GLY A 48 3.03 -4.94 -18.77
C GLY A 48 2.57 -4.59 -17.37
N LYS A 49 1.64 -5.38 -16.80
CA LYS A 49 1.02 -5.09 -15.50
C LYS A 49 2.03 -4.98 -14.39
N VAL A 50 1.83 -3.98 -13.54
CA VAL A 50 2.69 -3.70 -12.39
C VAL A 50 1.83 -3.51 -11.14
N VAL A 51 2.32 -4.00 -10.02
CA VAL A 51 1.72 -3.78 -8.69
C VAL A 51 2.77 -3.32 -7.69
N CYS A 52 2.34 -2.66 -6.64
CA CYS A 52 3.11 -2.46 -5.41
C CYS A 52 2.30 -2.92 -4.20
N THR A 53 2.96 -3.28 -3.10
CA THR A 53 2.28 -3.85 -1.94
C THR A 53 2.69 -3.15 -0.67
N LEU A 54 1.71 -2.54 0.01
CA LEU A 54 1.87 -1.94 1.32
C LEU A 54 1.59 -2.98 2.40
N VAL A 55 2.53 -3.17 3.30
CA VAL A 55 2.41 -4.00 4.50
C VAL A 55 2.30 -3.08 5.71
N LYS A 56 1.49 -3.43 6.68
CA LYS A 56 1.37 -2.66 7.94
C LYS A 56 1.04 -3.53 9.14
N LYS A 57 1.26 -2.99 10.32
CA LYS A 57 0.60 -3.43 11.55
C LYS A 57 -0.71 -2.68 11.78
N PRO A 58 -1.65 -3.20 12.62
CA PRO A 58 -2.78 -2.42 13.06
C PRO A 58 -2.33 -1.09 13.66
N GLN A 59 -3.11 -0.05 13.40
CA GLN A 59 -2.80 1.27 13.93
C GLN A 59 -2.92 1.29 15.46
N LEU A 60 -2.01 2.02 16.09
CA LEU A 60 -2.07 2.31 17.51
C LEU A 60 -3.17 3.35 17.79
N PRO A 61 -3.95 3.20 18.88
CA PRO A 61 -4.93 4.20 19.29
C PRO A 61 -4.29 5.59 19.42
N ASP A 62 -4.95 6.61 18.90
CA ASP A 62 -4.59 8.03 19.02
C ASP A 62 -3.20 8.42 18.46
N VAL A 63 -2.50 7.51 17.78
CA VAL A 63 -1.22 7.78 17.13
C VAL A 63 -1.44 8.26 15.70
N LYS A 64 -0.88 9.42 15.37
CA LYS A 64 -0.93 10.05 14.04
C LYS A 64 0.43 10.17 13.36
N GLN A 65 1.42 9.50 13.88
CA GLN A 65 2.77 9.45 13.33
C GLN A 65 3.05 8.05 12.81
N ALA A 66 3.53 7.99 11.58
CA ALA A 66 3.85 6.74 10.92
C ALA A 66 5.33 6.70 10.49
N ILE A 67 5.88 5.49 10.43
CA ILE A 67 7.12 5.21 9.74
C ILE A 67 6.78 4.37 8.51
N LEU A 68 7.24 4.81 7.33
CA LEU A 68 7.20 4.06 6.08
C LEU A 68 8.61 3.54 5.79
N TYR A 69 8.76 2.22 5.84
CA TYR A 69 10.02 1.54 5.53
C TYR A 69 10.09 1.20 4.04
N ILE A 70 11.26 1.52 3.42
CA ILE A 70 11.59 1.20 2.03
C ILE A 70 12.81 0.26 2.03
N HIS A 71 12.65 -0.90 1.45
CA HIS A 71 13.69 -1.93 1.36
C HIS A 71 14.81 -1.59 0.36
N GLY A 72 15.89 -2.36 0.39
CA GLY A 72 17.02 -2.27 -0.54
C GLY A 72 16.83 -3.09 -1.83
N TYR A 73 17.90 -3.16 -2.64
CA TYR A 73 17.97 -4.00 -3.84
C TYR A 73 17.96 -5.49 -3.44
N ASN A 74 17.26 -6.30 -4.22
CA ASN A 74 17.08 -7.74 -3.99
C ASN A 74 16.57 -8.06 -2.57
N ASP A 75 15.67 -7.23 -2.07
CA ASP A 75 15.11 -7.29 -0.72
C ASP A 75 13.59 -7.06 -0.78
N TYR A 76 12.91 -7.20 0.34
CA TYR A 76 11.49 -6.88 0.56
C TYR A 76 11.26 -6.83 2.07
N PHE A 77 10.07 -6.41 2.51
CA PHE A 77 9.83 -6.38 3.95
C PHE A 77 9.52 -7.78 4.52
N PHE A 78 10.41 -8.29 5.38
CA PHE A 78 10.23 -9.52 6.16
C PHE A 78 10.71 -9.41 7.62
N GLN A 79 11.26 -8.27 7.99
CA GLN A 79 11.89 -8.04 9.30
C GLN A 79 10.82 -7.71 10.36
N LYS A 80 10.06 -8.71 10.84
CA LYS A 80 9.00 -8.53 11.84
C LYS A 80 9.47 -7.73 13.05
N GLN A 81 10.66 -8.06 13.59
CA GLN A 81 11.21 -7.41 14.76
C GLN A 81 11.37 -5.89 14.58
N LEU A 82 11.68 -5.44 13.36
CA LEU A 82 11.73 -4.01 13.05
C LEU A 82 10.36 -3.36 13.20
N GLY A 83 9.33 -3.92 12.56
CA GLY A 83 7.97 -3.40 12.64
C GLY A 83 7.40 -3.45 14.05
N ASP A 84 7.65 -4.53 14.79
CA ASP A 84 7.24 -4.70 16.17
C ASP A 84 7.92 -3.67 17.09
N SER A 85 9.22 -3.44 16.90
CA SER A 85 9.97 -2.44 17.65
C SER A 85 9.46 -1.02 17.38
N ILE A 86 9.23 -0.66 16.12
CA ILE A 86 8.69 0.65 15.74
C ILE A 86 7.33 0.88 16.38
N ASN A 87 6.46 -0.13 16.33
CA ASN A 87 5.13 -0.05 16.93
C ASN A 87 5.20 0.07 18.46
N ALA A 88 6.11 -0.67 19.10
CA ALA A 88 6.36 -0.57 20.54
C ALA A 88 6.91 0.80 20.96
N HIS A 89 7.56 1.54 20.06
CA HIS A 89 8.02 2.92 20.29
C HIS A 89 6.97 3.99 19.96
N GLY A 90 5.73 3.59 19.71
CA GLY A 90 4.61 4.52 19.56
C GLY A 90 4.44 5.10 18.15
N TYR A 91 4.92 4.41 17.12
CA TYR A 91 4.68 4.79 15.72
C TYR A 91 3.81 3.76 15.02
N ASN A 92 2.91 4.22 14.16
CA ASN A 92 2.25 3.35 13.21
C ASN A 92 3.28 2.85 12.19
N PHE A 93 3.33 1.54 11.98
CA PHE A 93 4.32 0.93 11.09
C PHE A 93 3.73 0.56 9.74
N TYR A 94 4.45 0.96 8.69
CA TYR A 94 4.20 0.59 7.30
C TYR A 94 5.51 0.23 6.60
N ALA A 95 5.42 -0.69 5.64
CA ALA A 95 6.52 -1.04 4.75
C ALA A 95 6.00 -1.23 3.33
N MET A 96 6.79 -0.82 2.33
CA MET A 96 6.44 -0.96 0.93
C MET A 96 7.32 -2.02 0.27
N ASP A 97 6.69 -3.07 -0.29
CA ASP A 97 7.34 -3.86 -1.32
C ASP A 97 7.12 -3.13 -2.66
N LEU A 98 8.19 -2.53 -3.17
CA LEU A 98 8.18 -1.80 -4.44
C LEU A 98 7.81 -2.72 -5.60
N ARG A 99 7.44 -2.16 -6.75
CA ARG A 99 7.16 -2.95 -7.96
C ARG A 99 8.29 -3.93 -8.27
N LYS A 100 7.94 -5.16 -8.64
CA LYS A 100 8.89 -6.25 -8.97
C LYS A 100 9.76 -6.72 -7.80
N TYR A 101 9.33 -6.44 -6.55
CA TYR A 101 9.97 -6.92 -5.34
C TYR A 101 8.99 -7.69 -4.45
N GLY A 102 9.47 -8.69 -3.75
CA GLY A 102 8.71 -9.42 -2.75
C GLY A 102 7.30 -9.80 -3.19
N ARG A 103 6.28 -9.27 -2.48
CA ARG A 103 4.85 -9.53 -2.77
C ARG A 103 4.36 -8.88 -4.06
N SER A 104 5.16 -8.00 -4.64
CA SER A 104 4.82 -7.23 -5.86
C SER A 104 5.40 -7.85 -7.13
N ILE A 105 6.03 -9.02 -7.06
CA ILE A 105 6.50 -9.75 -8.23
C ILE A 105 5.31 -10.44 -8.90
N LEU A 106 5.12 -10.17 -10.19
CA LEU A 106 4.13 -10.85 -11.02
C LEU A 106 4.80 -11.85 -11.96
N PRO A 107 4.06 -12.87 -12.44
CA PRO A 107 4.58 -13.80 -13.45
C PRO A 107 5.10 -13.06 -14.69
N ASN A 108 6.16 -13.59 -15.27
CA ASN A 108 6.78 -13.08 -16.52
C ASN A 108 7.48 -11.71 -16.41
N GLN A 109 7.70 -11.21 -15.20
CA GLN A 109 8.55 -10.03 -14.99
C GLN A 109 10.01 -10.42 -14.74
N ASN A 110 10.93 -9.48 -14.98
CA ASN A 110 12.29 -9.54 -14.48
C ASN A 110 12.32 -8.97 -13.05
N PRO A 111 12.49 -9.79 -12.01
CA PRO A 111 12.54 -9.29 -10.63
C PRO A 111 13.64 -8.23 -10.47
N PHE A 112 13.37 -7.22 -9.64
CA PHE A 112 14.31 -6.15 -9.26
C PHE A 112 14.73 -5.22 -10.41
N PHE A 113 14.24 -5.43 -11.63
CA PHE A 113 14.63 -4.62 -12.79
C PHE A 113 13.78 -3.35 -12.90
N CYS A 114 14.46 -2.22 -13.06
CA CYS A 114 13.88 -0.95 -13.48
C CYS A 114 14.81 -0.23 -14.45
N LYS A 115 14.27 0.58 -15.33
CA LYS A 115 15.05 1.46 -16.22
C LYS A 115 15.50 2.74 -15.51
N SER A 116 14.79 3.12 -14.44
CA SER A 116 15.06 4.31 -13.65
C SER A 116 14.50 4.14 -12.24
N LEU A 117 15.23 4.57 -11.22
CA LEU A 117 14.74 4.64 -9.82
C LEU A 117 13.49 5.52 -9.69
N LYS A 118 13.27 6.47 -10.60
CA LYS A 118 12.07 7.31 -10.60
C LYS A 118 10.77 6.51 -10.80
N GLU A 119 10.83 5.29 -11.32
CA GLU A 119 9.66 4.42 -11.45
C GLU A 119 9.05 4.08 -10.08
N TYR A 120 9.86 4.05 -9.02
CA TYR A 120 9.41 3.77 -7.66
C TYR A 120 8.71 4.94 -6.98
N PHE A 121 8.82 6.17 -7.51
CA PHE A 121 8.16 7.34 -6.90
C PHE A 121 6.65 7.16 -6.84
N ALA A 122 6.03 6.62 -7.89
CA ALA A 122 4.59 6.38 -7.91
C ALA A 122 4.15 5.35 -6.85
N ASP A 123 4.99 4.35 -6.56
CA ASP A 123 4.73 3.35 -5.52
C ASP A 123 4.77 4.00 -4.13
N ILE A 124 5.79 4.83 -3.88
CA ILE A 124 5.97 5.55 -2.63
C ILE A 124 4.85 6.59 -2.44
N ASP A 125 4.48 7.34 -3.48
CA ASP A 125 3.37 8.29 -3.44
C ASP A 125 2.05 7.59 -3.09
N THR A 126 1.81 6.39 -3.64
CA THR A 126 0.65 5.56 -3.33
C THR A 126 0.64 5.15 -1.85
N ALA A 127 1.79 4.76 -1.31
CA ALA A 127 1.93 4.45 0.11
C ALA A 127 1.64 5.67 0.98
N ILE A 128 2.29 6.81 0.69
CA ILE A 128 2.14 8.05 1.45
C ILE A 128 0.67 8.52 1.43
N ALA A 129 0.02 8.52 0.26
CA ALA A 129 -1.38 8.89 0.13
C ALA A 129 -2.29 7.98 0.97
N THR A 130 -2.02 6.66 0.96
CA THR A 130 -2.77 5.68 1.74
C THR A 130 -2.59 5.91 3.24
N ILE A 131 -1.35 6.08 3.70
CA ILE A 131 -1.02 6.30 5.11
C ILE A 131 -1.67 7.59 5.63
N ARG A 132 -1.70 8.65 4.82
CA ARG A 132 -2.41 9.90 5.16
C ARG A 132 -3.91 9.72 5.22
N ALA A 133 -4.50 9.00 4.26
CA ALA A 133 -5.92 8.70 4.26
C ALA A 133 -6.35 7.86 5.48
N GLU A 134 -5.43 7.11 6.07
CA GLU A 134 -5.64 6.38 7.32
C GLU A 134 -5.45 7.24 8.59
N GLY A 135 -5.29 8.57 8.45
CA GLY A 135 -5.26 9.53 9.56
C GLY A 135 -3.88 9.83 10.13
N ASN A 136 -2.80 9.47 9.43
CA ASN A 136 -1.45 9.82 9.86
C ASN A 136 -1.04 11.19 9.29
N ASP A 137 -0.81 12.15 10.16
CA ASP A 137 -0.45 13.52 9.79
C ASP A 137 1.04 13.66 9.48
N LYS A 138 1.88 12.85 10.14
CA LYS A 138 3.34 12.88 10.01
C LYS A 138 3.85 11.51 9.57
N ILE A 139 4.61 11.48 8.49
CA ILE A 139 5.23 10.26 7.95
C ILE A 139 6.74 10.46 7.93
N LEU A 140 7.47 9.58 8.60
CA LEU A 140 8.93 9.50 8.51
C LEU A 140 9.28 8.38 7.53
N LEU A 141 10.18 8.69 6.61
CA LEU A 141 10.73 7.67 5.72
C LEU A 141 11.95 7.02 6.41
N MET A 142 11.93 5.70 6.47
CA MET A 142 13.06 4.87 6.88
C MET A 142 13.44 4.00 5.69
N ALA A 143 14.69 4.04 5.30
CA ALA A 143 15.12 3.33 4.11
C ALA A 143 16.41 2.55 4.35
N HIS A 144 16.55 1.43 3.65
CA HIS A 144 17.74 0.58 3.67
C HIS A 144 18.41 0.60 2.30
N SER A 145 19.74 0.80 2.27
CA SER A 145 20.55 0.66 1.06
C SER A 145 20.01 1.46 -0.14
N THR A 146 19.68 0.79 -1.26
CA THR A 146 19.11 1.41 -2.47
C THR A 146 17.79 2.15 -2.20
N GLY A 147 17.00 1.71 -1.21
CA GLY A 147 15.80 2.44 -0.81
C GLY A 147 16.09 3.87 -0.35
N GLY A 148 17.30 4.15 0.14
CA GLY A 148 17.73 5.49 0.52
C GLY A 148 18.18 6.38 -0.65
N LEU A 149 18.19 5.85 -1.88
CA LEU A 149 18.51 6.57 -3.11
C LEU A 149 17.27 7.01 -3.88
N ILE A 150 16.10 6.52 -3.49
CA ILE A 150 14.81 6.80 -4.08
C ILE A 150 14.22 8.03 -3.41
#